data_523ad3c54b29ad5240ae5aaea17b93ea
#
_entry.id   523ad3c54b29ad5240ae5aaea17b93ea
#
_cell.length_a   1.000
_cell.length_b   1.000
_cell.length_c   1.000
_cell.angle_alpha   90.00
_cell.angle_beta   90.00
_cell.angle_gamma   90.00
#
_symmetry.space_group_name_H-M   'P 1'
#
loop_
_entity.id
_entity.type
_entity.pdbx_description
1 polymer ?
#
loop_
_entity_poly.entity_id
_entity_poly.type
_entity_poly.pdbx_seq_one_letter_code
_entity_poly.pdbx_strand_id
1 'polypeptide(L)' 'MHTRPASPIVRIAAKYKANFFLSRDGFEVNGKSIIGVMTLAAEEGAVLELRFDGPDEKELCTDMVDFFERGFDEL' A
#
# COMPACT_ATOMS: atom_id res chain seq x y z
N MET A 1 8.41 0.80 10.53
CA MET A 1 8.44 0.34 9.13
C MET A 1 9.50 1.11 8.36
N HIS A 2 10.20 0.41 7.52
CA HIS A 2 11.28 1.00 6.74
C HIS A 2 10.80 1.41 5.37
N THR A 3 11.67 2.09 4.62
CA THR A 3 11.34 2.45 3.24
C THR A 3 11.26 1.23 2.32
N ARG A 4 11.84 0.10 2.75
CA ARG A 4 11.90 -1.12 1.95
C ARG A 4 10.55 -1.63 1.47
N PRO A 5 9.48 -1.66 2.28
CA PRO A 5 8.18 -2.12 1.79
C PRO A 5 7.49 -1.15 0.84
N ALA A 6 7.88 0.12 0.81
CA ALA A 6 7.21 1.11 -0.02
C ALA A 6 7.36 0.79 -1.51
N SER A 7 8.55 0.40 -1.93
CA SER A 7 8.80 0.09 -3.33
C SER A 7 7.98 -1.09 -3.84
N PRO A 8 7.93 -2.24 -3.16
CA PRO A 8 7.06 -3.33 -3.61
C PRO A 8 5.57 -2.99 -3.53
N ILE A 9 5.14 -2.19 -2.55
CA ILE A 9 3.74 -1.76 -2.48
C ILE A 9 3.38 -0.99 -3.75
N VAL A 10 4.21 -0.04 -4.13
CA VAL A 10 3.97 0.76 -5.33
C VAL A 10 4.01 -0.12 -6.58
N ARG A 11 4.93 -1.08 -6.64
CA ARG A 11 5.02 -1.99 -7.78
C ARG A 11 3.78 -2.85 -7.95
N ILE A 12 3.25 -3.38 -6.84
CA ILE A 12 2.03 -4.17 -6.89
C ILE A 12 0.88 -3.30 -7.39
N ALA A 13 0.73 -2.11 -6.80
CA ALA A 13 -0.35 -1.21 -7.18
C ALA A 13 -0.29 -0.81 -8.65
N ALA A 14 0.92 -0.66 -9.18
CA ALA A 14 1.11 -0.22 -10.56
C ALA A 14 0.66 -1.25 -11.60
N LYS A 15 0.50 -2.51 -11.21
CA LYS A 15 0.04 -3.56 -12.11
C LYS A 15 -1.45 -3.44 -12.45
N TYR A 16 -2.18 -2.66 -11.67
CA TYR A 16 -3.63 -2.59 -11.77
C TYR A 16 -4.09 -1.21 -12.22
N LYS A 17 -5.25 -1.17 -12.84
CA LYS A 17 -5.87 0.10 -13.24
C LYS A 17 -6.55 0.79 -12.08
N ALA A 18 -7.00 0.02 -11.09
CA ALA A 18 -7.66 0.56 -9.92
C ALA A 18 -6.77 1.54 -9.18
N ASN A 19 -7.40 2.57 -8.64
CA ASN A 19 -6.70 3.48 -7.76
C ASN A 19 -6.53 2.82 -6.39
N PHE A 20 -5.45 3.15 -5.73
CA PHE A 20 -5.11 2.60 -4.43
C PHE A 20 -4.65 3.74 -3.53
N PHE A 21 -5.24 3.79 -2.35
CA PHE A 21 -4.94 4.85 -1.39
C PHE A 21 -4.63 4.24 -0.03
N LEU A 22 -3.65 4.82 0.63
CA LEU A 22 -3.29 4.47 2.00
C LEU A 22 -3.61 5.66 2.88
N SER A 23 -4.16 5.42 4.06
CA SER A 23 -4.37 6.50 5.00
C SER A 23 -3.99 6.08 6.41
N ARG A 24 -3.59 7.07 7.19
CA ARG A 24 -3.26 6.91 8.59
C ARG A 24 -3.73 8.17 9.31
N ASP A 25 -4.54 7.98 10.35
CA ASP A 25 -5.05 9.09 11.16
C ASP A 25 -5.73 10.16 10.31
N GLY A 26 -6.44 9.73 9.27
CA GLY A 26 -7.16 10.64 8.39
C GLY A 26 -6.32 11.28 7.30
N PHE A 27 -5.03 11.01 7.25
CA PHE A 27 -4.15 11.53 6.21
C PHE A 27 -3.98 10.48 5.11
N GLU A 28 -4.46 10.79 3.91
CA GLU A 28 -4.49 9.85 2.80
C GLU A 28 -3.46 10.19 1.74
N VAL A 29 -2.80 9.18 1.20
CA VAL A 29 -1.85 9.33 0.10
C VAL A 29 -2.18 8.35 -1.01
N ASN A 30 -1.74 8.66 -2.22
CA ASN A 30 -1.89 7.77 -3.37
C ASN A 30 -0.88 6.61 -3.22
N GLY A 31 -1.39 5.38 -3.22
CA GLY A 31 -0.55 4.20 -3.04
C GLY A 31 0.36 3.88 -4.22
N LYS A 32 0.20 4.60 -5.34
CA LYS A 32 1.09 4.49 -6.49
C LYS A 32 2.22 5.52 -6.45
N SER A 33 2.25 6.35 -5.42
CA SER A 33 3.30 7.35 -5.21
C SER A 33 4.30 6.82 -4.19
N ILE A 34 5.53 6.58 -4.63
CA ILE A 34 6.56 6.05 -3.73
C ILE A 34 6.83 7.00 -2.57
N ILE A 35 6.86 8.29 -2.83
CA ILE A 35 7.12 9.29 -1.80
C ILE A 35 5.97 9.33 -0.78
N GLY A 36 4.73 9.30 -1.27
CA GLY A 36 3.56 9.30 -0.38
C GLY A 36 3.54 8.08 0.51
N VAL A 37 3.79 6.91 -0.08
CA VAL A 37 3.79 5.65 0.68
C VAL A 37 4.91 5.64 1.71
N MET A 38 6.10 6.10 1.35
CA MET A 38 7.23 6.18 2.28
C MET A 38 6.92 7.08 3.45
N THR A 39 6.31 8.23 3.18
CA THR A 39 5.96 9.19 4.22
C THR A 39 4.99 8.59 5.22
N LEU A 40 3.94 7.94 4.71
CA LEU A 40 2.88 7.42 5.56
C LEU A 40 3.31 6.18 6.33
N ALA A 41 4.13 5.35 5.73
CA ALA A 41 4.55 4.07 6.29
C ALA A 41 5.86 4.16 7.08
N ALA A 42 6.27 5.37 7.44
CA ALA A 42 7.56 5.57 8.10
C ALA A 42 7.60 5.02 9.51
N GLU A 43 6.45 4.93 10.18
CA GLU A 43 6.40 4.46 11.56
C GLU A 43 6.01 2.99 11.63
N GLU A 44 6.84 2.23 12.33
CA GLU A 44 6.57 0.84 12.57
C GLU A 44 5.36 0.69 13.49
N GLY A 45 4.51 -0.29 13.19
CA GLY A 45 3.33 -0.54 14.00
C GLY A 45 2.15 0.36 13.72
N ALA A 46 2.27 1.25 12.73
CA ALA A 46 1.16 2.13 12.36
C ALA A 46 -0.01 1.33 11.80
N VAL A 47 -1.22 1.73 12.15
CA VAL A 47 -2.43 1.15 11.59
C VAL A 47 -2.78 1.92 10.32
N LEU A 48 -2.81 1.21 9.20
CA LEU A 48 -3.09 1.80 7.91
C LEU A 48 -4.44 1.35 7.40
N GLU A 49 -5.16 2.27 6.78
CA GLU A 49 -6.37 1.95 6.06
C GLU A 49 -6.06 1.92 4.57
N LEU A 50 -6.62 0.93 3.90
CA LEU A 50 -6.39 0.74 2.47
C LEU A 50 -7.72 0.93 1.74
N ARG A 51 -7.68 1.70 0.64
CA ARG A 51 -8.86 1.92 -0.17
C ARG A 51 -8.55 1.64 -1.62
N PHE A 52 -9.44 0.91 -2.28
CA PHE A 52 -9.27 0.49 -3.66
C PHE A 52 -10.49 0.93 -4.46
N ASP A 53 -10.26 1.45 -5.67
CA ASP A 53 -11.35 1.94 -6.49
C ASP A 53 -11.01 1.78 -7.96
N GLY A 54 -11.73 0.88 -8.65
CA GLY A 54 -11.53 0.68 -10.06
C GLY A 54 -11.98 -0.70 -10.54
N PRO A 55 -11.87 -0.97 -11.85
CA PRO A 55 -12.43 -2.19 -12.43
C PRO A 55 -11.76 -3.47 -11.92
N ASP A 56 -10.49 -3.42 -11.57
CA ASP A 56 -9.75 -4.59 -11.07
C ASP A 56 -9.42 -4.44 -9.57
N GLU A 57 -10.27 -3.74 -8.85
CA GLU A 57 -10.01 -3.46 -7.43
C GLU A 57 -9.96 -4.72 -6.57
N LYS A 58 -10.74 -5.74 -6.92
CA LYS A 58 -10.76 -6.97 -6.14
C LYS A 58 -9.43 -7.71 -6.24
N GLU A 59 -8.89 -7.80 -7.43
CA GLU A 59 -7.61 -8.44 -7.66
C GLU A 59 -6.48 -7.69 -6.97
N LEU A 60 -6.51 -6.37 -7.07
CA LEU A 60 -5.53 -5.53 -6.39
C LEU A 60 -5.63 -5.70 -4.88
N CYS A 61 -6.85 -5.67 -4.36
CA CYS A 61 -7.07 -5.86 -2.92
C CYS A 61 -6.49 -7.19 -2.44
N THR A 62 -6.76 -8.26 -3.18
CA THR A 62 -6.26 -9.59 -2.82
C THR A 62 -4.73 -9.62 -2.79
N ASP A 63 -4.10 -9.08 -3.82
CA ASP A 63 -2.64 -9.05 -3.88
C ASP A 63 -2.04 -8.21 -2.76
N MET A 64 -2.65 -7.07 -2.49
CA MET A 64 -2.12 -6.14 -1.49
C MET A 64 -2.29 -6.70 -0.08
N VAL A 65 -3.46 -7.25 0.23
CA VAL A 65 -3.71 -7.84 1.54
C VAL A 65 -2.77 -9.03 1.77
N ASP A 66 -2.60 -9.86 0.75
CA ASP A 66 -1.68 -10.98 0.84
C ASP A 66 -0.25 -10.50 1.14
N PHE A 67 0.19 -9.45 0.47
CA PHE A 67 1.53 -8.91 0.69
C PHE A 67 1.69 -8.40 2.12
N PHE A 68 0.69 -7.69 2.63
CA PHE A 68 0.72 -7.21 4.01
C PHE A 68 0.72 -8.35 5.01
N GLU A 69 -0.07 -9.39 4.75
CA GLU A 69 -0.15 -10.54 5.65
C GLU A 69 1.14 -11.34 5.69
N ARG A 70 1.90 -11.31 4.61
CA ARG A 70 3.21 -11.97 4.55
C ARG A 70 4.30 -11.13 5.23
N GLY A 71 3.96 -10.02 5.87
CA GLY A 71 4.92 -9.16 6.51
C GLY A 71 5.86 -8.50 5.52
N PHE A 72 5.36 -8.19 4.31
CA PHE A 72 6.10 -7.53 3.23
C PHE A 72 7.27 -8.39 2.74
N ASP A 73 7.22 -9.68 2.97
CA ASP A 73 8.31 -10.59 2.64
C ASP A 73 9.64 -10.20 3.31
N GLU A 74 9.56 -9.51 4.42
CA GLU A 74 10.73 -9.16 5.21
C GLU A 74 11.05 -10.30 6.16
N LEU A 75 12.18 -10.87 5.98
CA LEU A 75 12.64 -11.97 6.83
C LEU A 75 14.02 -11.69 7.40
#